data_730c14bea1b3458c153518502afdfe5d
#
_entry.id   730c14bea1b3458c153518502afdfe5d
#
_cell.length_a   1.000
_cell.length_b   1.000
_cell.length_c   1.000
_cell.angle_alpha   90.00
_cell.angle_beta   90.00
_cell.angle_gamma   90.00
#
_symmetry.space_group_name_H-M   'P 1'
#
loop_
_entity.id
_entity.type
_entity.pdbx_description
1 polymer ?
#
loop_
_entity_poly.entity_id
_entity_poly.type
_entity_poly.pdbx_seq_one_letter_code
_entity_poly.pdbx_strand_id
1 'polypeptide(L)'
;RFERTHLPAVIAEMDAERLKVVIHDGDIKNGGERCDDAIYEDRLALFGSSHHPFVYVPGDNDWTDCHRTSNGAYDPLERLEKLRGVFFADPRKTHGQYPMAVESQADDAAFSAYREHQRWQIGPVLFVTLNVPGSGNNYGRKKTPGAEYLARSAAVRAWIEAGFARAHSAGLEGVVLVMQANPDIEDFGDGKGNHAYRELLTQVLAETRRFAGQVLLVHGDSHVHRIDTPLRDPKDGSAVGNFTRVETFGSPFMGWVKVDVRPGSTPLFRPTGQAYSPKTGE
;
A
#
# COMPACT_ATOMS: atom_id res chain seq x y z
N ARG A 1 19.76 6.46 -2.71
CA ARG A 1 20.43 7.57 -1.96
C ARG A 1 19.61 8.85 -1.96
N PHE A 2 19.06 9.28 -3.10
CA PHE A 2 18.31 10.54 -3.19
C PHE A 2 17.10 10.53 -2.23
N GLU A 3 16.25 9.53 -2.29
CA GLU A 3 15.07 9.41 -1.43
C GLU A 3 15.47 9.39 0.06
N ARG A 4 16.49 8.59 0.42
CA ARG A 4 16.94 8.52 1.83
C ARG A 4 17.45 9.87 2.34
N THR A 5 18.11 10.65 1.50
CA THR A 5 18.62 11.97 1.86
C THR A 5 17.50 12.97 2.06
N HIS A 6 16.45 12.93 1.24
CA HIS A 6 15.37 13.93 1.26
C HIS A 6 14.12 13.50 2.04
N LEU A 7 13.92 12.22 2.32
CA LEU A 7 12.75 11.74 3.04
C LEU A 7 12.58 12.40 4.44
N PRO A 8 13.62 12.73 5.21
CA PRO A 8 13.45 13.50 6.45
C PRO A 8 12.81 14.87 6.22
N ALA A 9 13.13 15.55 5.13
CA ALA A 9 12.52 16.83 4.80
C ALA A 9 11.05 16.68 4.36
N VAL A 10 10.73 15.63 3.62
CA VAL A 10 9.34 15.29 3.26
C VAL A 10 8.53 14.94 4.51
N ILE A 11 9.09 14.19 5.46
CA ILE A 11 8.44 13.91 6.75
C ILE A 11 8.20 15.23 7.50
N ALA A 12 9.17 16.15 7.53
CA ALA A 12 9.01 17.45 8.19
C ALA A 12 7.90 18.32 7.53
N GLU A 13 7.73 18.26 6.20
CA GLU A 13 6.59 18.91 5.53
C GLU A 13 5.25 18.30 5.99
N MET A 14 5.16 16.99 6.06
CA MET A 14 3.96 16.30 6.56
C MET A 14 3.71 16.59 8.03
N ASP A 15 4.75 16.67 8.86
CA ASP A 15 4.65 16.97 10.28
C ASP A 15 4.17 18.41 10.56
N ALA A 16 4.37 19.33 9.61
CA ALA A 16 3.82 20.69 9.68
C ALA A 16 2.31 20.75 9.40
N GLU A 17 1.73 19.68 8.86
CA GLU A 17 0.30 19.57 8.56
C GLU A 17 -0.47 18.87 9.70
N ARG A 18 -1.79 19.07 9.74
CA ARG A 18 -2.67 18.37 10.69
C ARG A 18 -3.17 17.06 10.12
N LEU A 19 -2.28 16.09 10.01
CA LEU A 19 -2.62 14.76 9.48
C LEU A 19 -3.12 13.83 10.60
N LYS A 20 -3.95 12.87 10.23
CA LYS A 20 -4.41 11.80 11.13
C LYS A 20 -3.51 10.58 11.07
N VAL A 21 -2.90 10.32 9.92
CA VAL A 21 -2.01 9.21 9.64
C VAL A 21 -1.16 9.54 8.43
N VAL A 22 0.06 9.07 8.41
CA VAL A 22 0.96 9.03 7.24
C VAL A 22 1.07 7.57 6.80
N ILE A 23 1.04 7.34 5.51
CA ILE A 23 1.16 5.99 4.93
C ILE A 23 2.29 6.00 3.91
N HIS A 24 3.22 5.08 4.05
CA HIS A 24 4.27 4.78 3.08
C HIS A 24 3.90 3.49 2.36
N ASP A 25 3.67 3.56 1.08
CA ASP A 25 3.14 2.47 0.26
C ASP A 25 4.22 1.60 -0.39
N GLY A 26 5.35 1.44 0.27
CA GLY A 26 6.40 0.50 -0.11
C GLY A 26 7.63 1.14 -0.76
N ASP A 27 8.58 0.27 -1.16
CA ASP A 27 9.84 0.66 -1.78
C ASP A 27 10.70 1.58 -0.91
N ILE A 28 10.99 1.11 0.32
CA ILE A 28 11.82 1.85 1.29
C ILE A 28 13.28 1.97 0.88
N LYS A 29 13.68 1.33 -0.22
CA LYS A 29 14.99 1.39 -0.83
C LYS A 29 14.90 1.35 -2.36
N ASN A 30 15.97 1.74 -3.03
CA ASN A 30 16.07 1.65 -4.49
C ASN A 30 16.12 0.20 -4.97
N GLY A 31 15.59 -0.05 -6.17
CA GLY A 31 15.60 -1.37 -6.81
C GLY A 31 16.99 -2.00 -7.01
N GLY A 32 18.08 -1.23 -6.97
CA GLY A 32 19.47 -1.71 -7.05
C GLY A 32 20.23 -1.67 -5.72
N GLU A 33 19.59 -1.23 -4.62
CA GLU A 33 20.21 -1.18 -3.30
C GLU A 33 20.09 -2.54 -2.59
N ARG A 34 21.12 -2.92 -1.82
CA ARG A 34 21.13 -4.21 -1.11
C ARG A 34 20.02 -4.27 -0.05
N CYS A 35 19.48 -5.46 0.17
CA CYS A 35 18.48 -5.72 1.22
C CYS A 35 19.14 -6.05 2.57
N ASP A 36 20.14 -5.31 2.97
CA ASP A 36 20.86 -5.55 4.22
C ASP A 36 20.00 -5.14 5.43
N ASP A 37 20.15 -5.83 6.55
CA ASP A 37 19.41 -5.58 7.79
C ASP A 37 19.48 -4.12 8.24
N ALA A 38 20.67 -3.51 8.12
CA ALA A 38 20.90 -2.12 8.49
C ALA A 38 19.99 -1.11 7.74
N ILE A 39 19.53 -1.45 6.54
CA ILE A 39 18.59 -0.61 5.79
C ILE A 39 17.22 -0.66 6.44
N TYR A 40 16.73 -1.83 6.83
CA TYR A 40 15.45 -1.94 7.52
C TYR A 40 15.46 -1.19 8.86
N GLU A 41 16.54 -1.32 9.62
CA GLU A 41 16.70 -0.62 10.90
C GLU A 41 16.75 0.90 10.72
N ASP A 42 17.48 1.40 9.71
CA ASP A 42 17.54 2.83 9.38
C ASP A 42 16.16 3.38 8.96
N ARG A 43 15.41 2.63 8.17
CA ARG A 43 14.07 3.06 7.73
C ARG A 43 13.05 3.01 8.88
N LEU A 44 13.14 2.01 9.75
CA LEU A 44 12.30 1.96 10.95
C LEU A 44 12.56 3.19 11.85
N ALA A 45 13.82 3.54 12.07
CA ALA A 45 14.17 4.74 12.83
C ALA A 45 13.62 6.02 12.19
N LEU A 46 13.69 6.10 10.85
CA LEU A 46 13.17 7.23 10.10
C LEU A 46 11.64 7.35 10.21
N PHE A 47 10.89 6.24 10.07
CA PHE A 47 9.44 6.23 10.26
C PHE A 47 9.05 6.58 11.69
N GLY A 48 9.85 6.16 12.67
CA GLY A 48 9.70 6.53 14.08
C GLY A 48 9.90 8.02 14.37
N SER A 49 10.52 8.77 13.47
CA SER A 49 10.73 10.22 13.64
C SER A 49 9.52 11.08 13.32
N SER A 50 8.56 10.58 12.54
CA SER A 50 7.33 11.32 12.22
C SER A 50 6.51 11.63 13.46
N HIS A 51 5.98 12.83 13.56
CA HIS A 51 5.05 13.22 14.64
C HIS A 51 3.69 12.53 14.52
N HIS A 52 3.31 12.09 13.33
CA HIS A 52 2.03 11.41 13.09
C HIS A 52 2.16 9.88 13.25
N PRO A 53 1.04 9.17 13.51
CA PRO A 53 0.99 7.73 13.27
C PRO A 53 1.48 7.41 11.87
N PHE A 54 2.45 6.50 11.75
CA PHE A 54 3.09 6.19 10.47
C PHE A 54 2.89 4.71 10.14
N VAL A 55 2.23 4.44 9.02
CA VAL A 55 1.95 3.10 8.51
C VAL A 55 2.90 2.79 7.37
N TYR A 56 3.38 1.57 7.32
CA TYR A 56 4.21 1.07 6.24
C TYR A 56 3.54 -0.13 5.55
N VAL A 57 3.62 -0.17 4.23
CA VAL A 57 3.18 -1.30 3.39
C VAL A 57 4.38 -1.82 2.61
N PRO A 58 4.67 -3.12 2.61
CA PRO A 58 5.83 -3.68 1.91
C PRO A 58 5.72 -3.55 0.39
N GLY A 59 6.83 -3.10 -0.25
CA GLY A 59 7.00 -3.08 -1.70
C GLY A 59 7.84 -4.24 -2.23
N ASP A 60 7.98 -4.33 -3.53
CA ASP A 60 8.78 -5.39 -4.16
C ASP A 60 10.29 -5.22 -3.94
N ASN A 61 10.78 -3.99 -3.95
CA ASN A 61 12.16 -3.69 -3.62
C ASN A 61 12.54 -4.11 -2.20
N ASP A 62 11.55 -4.23 -1.32
CA ASP A 62 11.74 -4.46 0.11
C ASP A 62 11.97 -5.93 0.43
N TRP A 63 11.50 -6.84 -0.43
CA TRP A 63 11.64 -8.27 -0.20
C TRP A 63 11.69 -9.14 -1.47
N THR A 64 10.73 -9.03 -2.42
CA THR A 64 10.67 -9.94 -3.59
C THR A 64 11.90 -9.83 -4.47
N ASP A 65 12.40 -8.62 -4.68
CA ASP A 65 13.53 -8.31 -5.55
C ASP A 65 14.89 -8.54 -4.89
N CYS A 66 14.91 -8.85 -3.61
CA CYS A 66 16.14 -9.11 -2.87
C CYS A 66 16.93 -10.32 -3.39
N HIS A 67 16.31 -11.18 -4.20
CA HIS A 67 16.99 -12.28 -4.89
C HIS A 67 17.96 -11.83 -5.97
N ARG A 68 17.85 -10.60 -6.46
CA ARG A 68 18.75 -10.05 -7.50
C ARG A 68 20.17 -9.91 -6.95
N THR A 69 21.16 -10.19 -7.78
CA THR A 69 22.58 -10.07 -7.39
C THR A 69 22.93 -8.67 -6.91
N SER A 70 22.40 -7.63 -7.56
CA SER A 70 22.58 -6.22 -7.16
C SER A 70 22.02 -5.97 -5.73
N ASN A 71 20.99 -6.70 -5.34
CA ASN A 71 20.30 -6.52 -4.06
C ASN A 71 20.84 -7.43 -2.95
N GLY A 72 21.91 -8.18 -3.24
CA GLY A 72 22.60 -9.04 -2.29
C GLY A 72 22.32 -10.53 -2.41
N ALA A 73 21.48 -10.93 -3.41
CA ALA A 73 21.11 -12.33 -3.67
C ALA A 73 20.54 -13.06 -2.44
N TYR A 74 19.71 -12.35 -1.67
CA TYR A 74 19.01 -12.89 -0.51
C TYR A 74 17.82 -13.77 -0.92
N ASP A 75 17.41 -14.67 -0.04
CA ASP A 75 16.13 -15.36 -0.17
C ASP A 75 14.98 -14.38 0.10
N PRO A 76 14.04 -14.16 -0.83
CA PRO A 76 12.93 -13.24 -0.64
C PRO A 76 12.06 -13.55 0.58
N LEU A 77 11.84 -14.83 0.87
CA LEU A 77 10.99 -15.22 2.01
C LEU A 77 11.71 -14.98 3.35
N GLU A 78 13.01 -15.20 3.38
CA GLU A 78 13.81 -14.83 4.54
C GLU A 78 13.78 -13.30 4.76
N ARG A 79 13.90 -12.50 3.68
CA ARG A 79 13.79 -11.04 3.78
C ARG A 79 12.40 -10.59 4.23
N LEU A 80 11.34 -11.23 3.76
CA LEU A 80 9.98 -10.95 4.22
C LEU A 80 9.82 -11.22 5.72
N GLU A 81 10.34 -12.34 6.23
CA GLU A 81 10.28 -12.63 7.66
C GLU A 81 11.14 -11.64 8.48
N LYS A 82 12.31 -11.24 7.98
CA LYS A 82 13.11 -10.19 8.61
C LYS A 82 12.36 -8.86 8.65
N LEU A 83 11.75 -8.46 7.54
CA LEU A 83 10.93 -7.26 7.42
C LEU A 83 9.77 -7.29 8.44
N ARG A 84 9.05 -8.41 8.54
CA ARG A 84 7.99 -8.62 9.52
C ARG A 84 8.50 -8.49 10.95
N GLY A 85 9.67 -9.04 11.24
CA GLY A 85 10.31 -8.93 12.56
C GLY A 85 10.73 -7.50 12.92
N VAL A 86 11.12 -6.69 11.95
CA VAL A 86 11.56 -5.31 12.16
C VAL A 86 10.36 -4.34 12.22
N PHE A 87 9.53 -4.31 11.18
CA PHE A 87 8.47 -3.29 11.06
C PHE A 87 7.15 -3.71 11.73
N PHE A 88 6.91 -4.99 11.92
CA PHE A 88 5.67 -5.53 12.47
C PHE A 88 5.92 -6.42 13.68
N ALA A 89 6.94 -6.08 14.50
CA ALA A 89 7.22 -6.74 15.78
C ALA A 89 6.00 -6.64 16.72
N ASP A 90 5.37 -5.48 16.76
CA ASP A 90 4.02 -5.28 17.30
C ASP A 90 3.06 -4.93 16.15
N PRO A 91 2.35 -5.92 15.58
CA PRO A 91 1.52 -5.69 14.40
C PRO A 91 0.24 -4.92 14.68
N ARG A 92 -0.09 -4.67 15.96
CA ARG A 92 -1.30 -3.93 16.39
C ARG A 92 -1.04 -2.45 16.61
N LYS A 93 0.13 -1.95 16.17
CA LYS A 93 0.55 -0.59 16.42
C LYS A 93 1.25 -0.02 15.19
N THR A 94 0.99 1.25 14.88
CA THR A 94 1.71 1.99 13.86
C THR A 94 3.08 2.45 14.37
N HIS A 95 3.92 2.94 13.46
CA HIS A 95 5.13 3.68 13.80
C HIS A 95 4.80 5.15 14.11
N GLY A 96 5.83 5.99 14.22
CA GLY A 96 5.74 7.40 14.54
C GLY A 96 5.88 7.68 16.03
N GLN A 97 6.07 8.96 16.38
CA GLN A 97 6.22 9.38 17.80
C GLN A 97 4.90 9.22 18.59
N TYR A 98 3.77 9.36 17.91
CA TYR A 98 2.44 9.18 18.49
C TYR A 98 1.69 8.05 17.77
N PRO A 99 2.11 6.79 17.97
CA PRO A 99 1.51 5.67 17.28
C PRO A 99 0.06 5.45 17.70
N MET A 100 -0.75 4.97 16.75
CA MET A 100 -2.13 4.55 17.02
C MET A 100 -2.26 3.03 17.03
N ALA A 101 -3.30 2.54 17.72
CA ALA A 101 -3.68 1.13 17.68
C ALA A 101 -4.35 0.81 16.33
N VAL A 102 -4.02 -0.36 15.80
CA VAL A 102 -4.60 -0.93 14.59
C VAL A 102 -4.93 -2.41 14.80
N GLU A 103 -5.82 -2.95 14.00
CA GLU A 103 -6.05 -4.40 13.94
C GLU A 103 -5.05 -5.03 12.97
N SER A 104 -4.61 -6.24 13.26
CA SER A 104 -3.75 -7.02 12.35
C SER A 104 -4.46 -8.29 11.91
N GLN A 105 -4.26 -8.71 10.67
CA GLN A 105 -4.74 -9.99 10.21
C GLN A 105 -4.09 -11.17 10.97
N ALA A 106 -2.92 -10.93 11.56
CA ALA A 106 -2.26 -11.93 12.39
C ALA A 106 -3.06 -12.31 13.66
N ASP A 107 -4.13 -11.58 13.99
CA ASP A 107 -5.06 -11.95 15.05
C ASP A 107 -5.99 -13.12 14.65
N ASP A 108 -6.12 -13.39 13.35
CA ASP A 108 -6.79 -14.59 12.84
C ASP A 108 -5.77 -15.74 12.80
N ALA A 109 -6.08 -16.83 13.51
CA ALA A 109 -5.20 -18.00 13.58
C ALA A 109 -4.90 -18.61 12.20
N ALA A 110 -5.81 -18.50 11.22
CA ALA A 110 -5.62 -18.97 9.85
C ALA A 110 -4.61 -18.11 9.07
N PHE A 111 -4.39 -16.87 9.50
CA PHE A 111 -3.57 -15.88 8.81
C PHE A 111 -2.49 -15.25 9.71
N SER A 112 -2.08 -15.93 10.77
CA SER A 112 -1.18 -15.41 11.81
C SER A 112 0.22 -14.97 11.30
N ALA A 113 0.61 -15.39 10.10
CA ALA A 113 1.86 -14.97 9.48
C ALA A 113 1.79 -13.54 8.87
N TYR A 114 0.59 -13.03 8.57
CA TYR A 114 0.43 -11.77 7.79
C TYR A 114 0.29 -10.56 8.72
N ARG A 115 1.37 -10.25 9.45
CA ARG A 115 1.48 -9.15 10.40
C ARG A 115 1.36 -7.77 9.73
N GLU A 116 1.79 -7.67 8.49
CA GLU A 116 1.79 -6.46 7.65
C GLU A 116 0.40 -6.07 7.13
N HIS A 117 -0.57 -6.97 7.21
CA HIS A 117 -1.95 -6.64 6.89
C HIS A 117 -2.60 -5.98 8.10
N GLN A 118 -2.73 -4.66 8.04
CA GLN A 118 -3.29 -3.85 9.11
C GLN A 118 -4.62 -3.20 8.68
N ARG A 119 -5.48 -2.89 9.66
CA ARG A 119 -6.77 -2.24 9.43
C ARG A 119 -7.10 -1.32 10.59
N TRP A 120 -7.62 -0.15 10.26
CA TRP A 120 -8.10 0.84 11.25
C TRP A 120 -9.20 1.69 10.67
N GLN A 121 -9.92 2.41 11.54
CA GLN A 121 -10.99 3.32 11.14
C GLN A 121 -10.71 4.74 11.61
N ILE A 122 -10.91 5.72 10.74
CA ILE A 122 -10.89 7.14 11.08
C ILE A 122 -12.20 7.77 10.59
N GLY A 123 -13.04 8.21 11.52
CA GLY A 123 -14.38 8.73 11.18
C GLY A 123 -15.19 7.69 10.39
N PRO A 124 -15.79 8.05 9.25
CA PRO A 124 -16.60 7.15 8.45
C PRO A 124 -15.79 6.34 7.42
N VAL A 125 -14.46 6.24 7.56
CA VAL A 125 -13.57 5.59 6.60
C VAL A 125 -12.81 4.45 7.23
N LEU A 126 -12.82 3.29 6.59
CA LEU A 126 -11.99 2.13 6.92
C LEU A 126 -10.74 2.11 6.02
N PHE A 127 -9.60 1.89 6.64
CA PHE A 127 -8.30 1.72 5.96
C PHE A 127 -7.87 0.26 6.06
N VAL A 128 -7.35 -0.29 4.97
CA VAL A 128 -6.90 -1.69 4.86
C VAL A 128 -5.58 -1.74 4.10
N THR A 129 -4.51 -2.20 4.72
CA THR A 129 -3.21 -2.42 4.06
C THR A 129 -3.10 -3.84 3.53
N LEU A 130 -2.44 -3.98 2.39
CA LEU A 130 -2.31 -5.23 1.65
C LEU A 130 -0.85 -5.41 1.20
N ASN A 131 -0.24 -6.52 1.53
CA ASN A 131 1.05 -6.90 0.94
C ASN A 131 0.81 -7.47 -0.47
N VAL A 132 0.74 -6.56 -1.44
CA VAL A 132 0.64 -6.84 -2.87
C VAL A 132 1.77 -6.08 -3.55
N PRO A 133 2.94 -6.69 -3.69
CA PRO A 133 4.12 -6.06 -4.25
C PRO A 133 4.10 -6.01 -5.78
N GLY A 134 4.87 -5.09 -6.35
CA GLY A 134 5.23 -5.05 -7.76
C GLY A 134 5.94 -6.32 -8.24
N SER A 135 6.72 -6.21 -9.31
CA SER A 135 7.49 -7.34 -9.87
C SER A 135 6.66 -8.61 -10.07
N GLY A 136 5.38 -8.44 -10.50
CA GLY A 136 4.44 -9.54 -10.75
C GLY A 136 3.98 -10.26 -9.49
N ASN A 137 3.87 -9.54 -8.35
CA ASN A 137 3.27 -10.03 -7.12
C ASN A 137 3.90 -11.34 -6.59
N ASN A 138 5.18 -11.55 -6.84
CA ASN A 138 5.85 -12.83 -6.53
C ASN A 138 5.10 -14.09 -7.07
N TYR A 139 4.39 -13.94 -8.18
CA TYR A 139 3.53 -15.01 -8.73
C TYR A 139 4.29 -16.30 -9.02
N GLY A 140 5.53 -16.20 -9.49
CA GLY A 140 6.36 -17.33 -9.83
C GLY A 140 7.00 -17.25 -11.22
N ARG A 141 8.12 -17.96 -11.39
CA ARG A 141 8.99 -17.83 -12.59
C ARG A 141 8.45 -18.46 -13.88
N LYS A 142 7.44 -19.33 -13.82
CA LYS A 142 6.98 -20.15 -14.98
C LYS A 142 5.50 -19.96 -15.32
N LYS A 143 4.91 -18.81 -15.04
CA LYS A 143 3.46 -18.59 -15.18
C LYS A 143 2.59 -19.55 -14.34
N THR A 144 3.20 -20.25 -13.39
CA THR A 144 2.54 -21.10 -12.41
C THR A 144 2.68 -20.44 -11.06
N PRO A 145 1.58 -20.25 -10.32
CA PRO A 145 1.64 -19.57 -9.03
C PRO A 145 2.47 -20.37 -8.02
N GLY A 146 3.37 -19.67 -7.33
CA GLY A 146 4.15 -20.23 -6.23
C GLY A 146 3.34 -20.39 -4.96
N ALA A 147 3.80 -21.24 -4.04
CA ALA A 147 3.09 -21.50 -2.78
C ALA A 147 2.93 -20.23 -1.92
N GLU A 148 3.94 -19.36 -1.88
CA GLU A 148 3.86 -18.09 -1.18
C GLU A 148 2.77 -17.20 -1.76
N TYR A 149 2.77 -17.00 -3.09
CA TYR A 149 1.74 -16.21 -3.77
C TYR A 149 0.33 -16.73 -3.46
N LEU A 150 0.12 -18.05 -3.56
CA LEU A 150 -1.20 -18.65 -3.30
C LEU A 150 -1.66 -18.41 -1.86
N ALA A 151 -0.77 -18.60 -0.89
CA ALA A 151 -1.08 -18.41 0.52
C ALA A 151 -1.37 -16.94 0.84
N ARG A 152 -0.52 -16.02 0.37
CA ARG A 152 -0.69 -14.58 0.59
C ARG A 152 -1.92 -14.04 -0.15
N SER A 153 -2.18 -14.47 -1.38
CA SER A 153 -3.39 -14.07 -2.11
C SER A 153 -4.67 -14.52 -1.41
N ALA A 154 -4.67 -15.71 -0.78
CA ALA A 154 -5.79 -16.15 0.05
C ALA A 154 -5.99 -15.25 1.28
N ALA A 155 -4.90 -14.85 1.94
CA ALA A 155 -4.93 -13.93 3.07
C ALA A 155 -5.43 -12.53 2.66
N VAL A 156 -4.89 -11.97 1.57
CA VAL A 156 -5.32 -10.69 1.00
C VAL A 156 -6.81 -10.71 0.69
N ARG A 157 -7.30 -11.77 0.03
CA ARG A 157 -8.72 -11.92 -0.33
C ARG A 157 -9.61 -11.92 0.92
N ALA A 158 -9.26 -12.72 1.92
CA ALA A 158 -10.03 -12.79 3.16
C ALA A 158 -10.03 -11.43 3.91
N TRP A 159 -8.90 -10.71 3.88
CA TRP A 159 -8.77 -9.43 4.54
C TRP A 159 -9.60 -8.32 3.88
N ILE A 160 -9.62 -8.27 2.54
CA ILE A 160 -10.48 -7.37 1.77
C ILE A 160 -11.95 -7.67 2.05
N GLU A 161 -12.37 -8.95 1.96
CA GLU A 161 -13.75 -9.36 2.21
C GLU A 161 -14.21 -8.96 3.61
N ALA A 162 -13.41 -9.25 4.65
CA ALA A 162 -13.71 -8.86 6.02
C ALA A 162 -13.76 -7.33 6.21
N GLY A 163 -12.90 -6.59 5.49
CA GLY A 163 -12.91 -5.13 5.48
C GLY A 163 -14.21 -4.55 4.92
N PHE A 164 -14.62 -5.00 3.74
CA PHE A 164 -15.88 -4.55 3.13
C PHE A 164 -17.12 -4.99 3.92
N ALA A 165 -17.13 -6.21 4.46
CA ALA A 165 -18.20 -6.68 5.33
C ALA A 165 -18.35 -5.77 6.56
N ARG A 166 -17.24 -5.38 7.19
CA ARG A 166 -17.25 -4.41 8.31
C ARG A 166 -17.73 -3.04 7.85
N ALA A 167 -17.24 -2.51 6.75
CA ALA A 167 -17.66 -1.21 6.24
C ALA A 167 -19.16 -1.18 5.95
N HIS A 168 -19.70 -2.24 5.39
CA HIS A 168 -21.13 -2.44 5.17
C HIS A 168 -21.92 -2.45 6.47
N SER A 169 -21.54 -3.31 7.42
CA SER A 169 -22.27 -3.49 8.68
C SER A 169 -22.27 -2.23 9.56
N ALA A 170 -21.19 -1.44 9.48
CA ALA A 170 -21.04 -0.19 10.23
C ALA A 170 -21.57 1.05 9.49
N GLY A 171 -22.12 0.90 8.28
CA GLY A 171 -22.64 2.00 7.48
C GLY A 171 -21.56 3.05 7.13
N LEU A 172 -20.32 2.62 6.88
CA LEU A 172 -19.23 3.54 6.57
C LEU A 172 -19.40 4.15 5.17
N GLU A 173 -18.86 5.36 5.01
CA GLU A 173 -18.92 6.11 3.76
C GLU A 173 -17.76 5.78 2.81
N GLY A 174 -16.64 5.25 3.33
CA GLY A 174 -15.46 4.99 2.53
C GLY A 174 -14.62 3.81 2.97
N VAL A 175 -13.94 3.20 2.00
CA VAL A 175 -12.90 2.20 2.19
C VAL A 175 -11.65 2.67 1.45
N VAL A 176 -10.50 2.67 2.12
CA VAL A 176 -9.18 2.92 1.52
C VAL A 176 -8.40 1.62 1.52
N LEU A 177 -8.05 1.14 0.33
CA LEU A 177 -7.14 0.03 0.14
C LEU A 177 -5.74 0.59 -0.17
N VAL A 178 -4.72 0.08 0.50
CA VAL A 178 -3.33 0.52 0.29
C VAL A 178 -2.46 -0.68 -0.04
N MET A 179 -1.74 -0.61 -1.14
CA MET A 179 -0.76 -1.63 -1.56
C MET A 179 0.40 -0.95 -2.30
N GLN A 180 1.48 -1.65 -2.64
CA GLN A 180 2.57 -1.03 -3.37
C GLN A 180 2.41 -1.19 -4.88
N ALA A 181 2.05 -2.36 -5.40
CA ALA A 181 2.03 -2.66 -6.83
C ALA A 181 1.13 -1.74 -7.65
N ASN A 182 1.58 -1.35 -8.84
CA ASN A 182 0.67 -0.97 -9.92
C ASN A 182 0.07 -2.24 -10.55
N PRO A 183 -1.24 -2.51 -10.35
CA PRO A 183 -1.85 -3.76 -10.79
C PRO A 183 -2.35 -3.73 -12.25
N ASP A 184 -1.97 -2.72 -13.05
CA ASP A 184 -2.42 -2.53 -14.44
C ASP A 184 -3.96 -2.46 -14.57
N ILE A 185 -4.60 -1.54 -13.85
CA ILE A 185 -6.07 -1.42 -13.77
C ILE A 185 -6.69 -1.16 -15.15
N GLU A 186 -6.03 -0.37 -15.99
CA GLU A 186 -6.47 -0.06 -17.35
C GLU A 186 -6.52 -1.33 -18.21
N ASP A 187 -5.45 -2.11 -18.19
CA ASP A 187 -5.37 -3.38 -18.93
C ASP A 187 -6.37 -4.41 -18.41
N PHE A 188 -6.64 -4.42 -17.10
CA PHE A 188 -7.71 -5.25 -16.53
C PHE A 188 -9.07 -4.86 -17.10
N GLY A 189 -9.39 -3.56 -17.14
CA GLY A 189 -10.63 -3.04 -17.72
C GLY A 189 -10.80 -3.40 -19.20
N ASP A 190 -9.70 -3.52 -19.95
CA ASP A 190 -9.67 -3.97 -21.34
C ASP A 190 -9.75 -5.51 -21.51
N GLY A 191 -9.93 -6.24 -20.42
CA GLY A 191 -9.91 -7.71 -20.44
C GLY A 191 -8.52 -8.34 -20.60
N LYS A 192 -7.48 -7.50 -20.56
CA LYS A 192 -6.05 -7.87 -20.60
C LYS A 192 -5.49 -7.91 -19.17
N GLY A 193 -4.28 -7.43 -18.99
CA GLY A 193 -3.68 -7.25 -17.68
C GLY A 193 -2.93 -8.46 -17.17
N ASN A 194 -2.14 -8.20 -16.14
CA ASN A 194 -1.26 -9.17 -15.52
C ASN A 194 -2.08 -10.20 -14.73
N HIS A 195 -1.90 -11.47 -15.03
CA HIS A 195 -2.59 -12.57 -14.35
C HIS A 195 -2.32 -12.61 -12.83
N ALA A 196 -1.19 -12.08 -12.38
CA ALA A 196 -0.84 -12.01 -10.97
C ALA A 196 -1.73 -11.07 -10.13
N TYR A 197 -2.41 -10.13 -10.77
CA TYR A 197 -3.30 -9.16 -10.11
C TYR A 197 -4.78 -9.35 -10.49
N ARG A 198 -5.08 -10.23 -11.44
CA ARG A 198 -6.44 -10.39 -11.99
C ARG A 198 -7.47 -10.76 -10.92
N GLU A 199 -7.15 -11.70 -10.04
CA GLU A 199 -8.07 -12.11 -8.97
C GLU A 199 -8.33 -10.98 -7.98
N LEU A 200 -7.29 -10.24 -7.60
CA LEU A 200 -7.38 -9.06 -6.76
C LEU A 200 -8.31 -8.01 -7.38
N LEU A 201 -8.06 -7.62 -8.63
CA LEU A 201 -8.86 -6.60 -9.31
C LEU A 201 -10.30 -7.05 -9.54
N THR A 202 -10.53 -8.35 -9.80
CA THR A 202 -11.88 -8.93 -9.88
C THR A 202 -12.63 -8.78 -8.55
N GLN A 203 -11.95 -9.04 -7.44
CA GLN A 203 -12.54 -8.86 -6.10
C GLN A 203 -12.80 -7.39 -5.81
N VAL A 204 -11.81 -6.51 -6.04
CA VAL A 204 -11.95 -5.05 -5.82
C VAL A 204 -13.13 -4.50 -6.63
N LEU A 205 -13.28 -4.90 -7.90
CA LEU A 205 -14.42 -4.54 -8.73
C LEU A 205 -15.74 -4.99 -8.10
N ALA A 206 -15.83 -6.26 -7.69
CA ALA A 206 -17.05 -6.82 -7.13
C ALA A 206 -17.45 -6.15 -5.81
N GLU A 207 -16.49 -5.95 -4.90
CA GLU A 207 -16.73 -5.28 -3.62
C GLU A 207 -17.09 -3.80 -3.79
N THR A 208 -16.39 -3.08 -4.68
CA THR A 208 -16.69 -1.67 -4.96
C THR A 208 -18.10 -1.48 -5.51
N ARG A 209 -18.55 -2.38 -6.38
CA ARG A 209 -19.93 -2.32 -6.93
C ARG A 209 -21.01 -2.62 -5.89
N ARG A 210 -20.72 -3.43 -4.88
CA ARG A 210 -21.66 -3.74 -3.81
C ARG A 210 -21.67 -2.68 -2.71
N PHE A 211 -20.59 -1.91 -2.60
CA PHE A 211 -20.45 -0.90 -1.55
C PHE A 211 -21.14 0.41 -1.95
N ALA A 212 -22.04 0.89 -1.10
CA ALA A 212 -22.76 2.14 -1.34
C ALA A 212 -21.89 3.40 -1.19
N GLY A 213 -20.78 3.29 -0.45
CA GLY A 213 -19.79 4.36 -0.26
C GLY A 213 -18.75 4.42 -1.37
N GLN A 214 -17.67 5.14 -1.11
CA GLN A 214 -16.58 5.33 -2.05
C GLN A 214 -15.35 4.51 -1.70
N VAL A 215 -14.65 4.02 -2.71
CA VAL A 215 -13.42 3.24 -2.57
C VAL A 215 -12.26 4.05 -3.14
N LEU A 216 -11.20 4.19 -2.33
CA LEU A 216 -9.93 4.76 -2.73
C LEU A 216 -8.88 3.66 -2.74
N LEU A 217 -8.25 3.42 -3.88
CA LEU A 217 -7.05 2.61 -3.98
C LEU A 217 -5.82 3.51 -4.01
N VAL A 218 -4.90 3.29 -3.08
CA VAL A 218 -3.58 3.94 -3.04
C VAL A 218 -2.52 2.92 -3.40
N HIS A 219 -1.65 3.26 -4.35
CA HIS A 219 -0.52 2.42 -4.74
C HIS A 219 0.64 3.26 -5.31
N GLY A 220 1.80 2.63 -5.52
CA GLY A 220 3.00 3.22 -6.11
C GLY A 220 3.49 2.44 -7.31
N ASP A 221 4.75 2.01 -7.29
CA ASP A 221 5.47 1.10 -8.20
C ASP A 221 5.89 1.72 -9.54
N SER A 222 5.00 2.32 -10.31
CA SER A 222 5.34 2.79 -11.67
C SER A 222 6.01 4.16 -11.72
N HIS A 223 6.17 4.82 -10.58
CA HIS A 223 6.79 6.15 -10.46
C HIS A 223 6.06 7.27 -11.22
N VAL A 224 4.78 7.10 -11.46
CA VAL A 224 3.93 8.07 -12.16
C VAL A 224 2.81 8.53 -11.23
N HIS A 225 2.92 9.76 -10.72
CA HIS A 225 1.83 10.31 -9.90
C HIS A 225 0.56 10.50 -10.72
N ARG A 226 -0.56 9.88 -10.27
CA ARG A 226 -1.88 9.98 -10.91
C ARG A 226 -3.00 10.01 -9.87
N ILE A 227 -4.05 10.75 -10.19
CA ILE A 227 -5.33 10.76 -9.46
C ILE A 227 -6.42 10.65 -10.52
N ASP A 228 -7.11 9.52 -10.58
CA ASP A 228 -8.12 9.26 -11.61
C ASP A 228 -9.13 8.17 -11.17
N THR A 229 -10.02 7.78 -12.10
CA THR A 229 -11.09 6.78 -11.91
C THR A 229 -11.01 5.71 -13.00
N PRO A 230 -9.93 4.89 -13.02
CA PRO A 230 -9.64 4.00 -14.15
C PRO A 230 -10.45 2.70 -14.15
N LEU A 231 -11.08 2.33 -13.02
CA LEU A 231 -11.70 1.00 -12.89
C LEU A 231 -12.92 0.85 -13.82
N ARG A 232 -12.87 -0.17 -14.67
CA ARG A 232 -13.95 -0.57 -15.59
C ARG A 232 -14.22 -2.06 -15.44
N ASP A 233 -15.47 -2.44 -15.72
CA ASP A 233 -15.82 -3.85 -15.83
C ASP A 233 -15.27 -4.41 -17.15
N PRO A 234 -14.43 -5.45 -17.12
CA PRO A 234 -13.88 -6.05 -18.33
C PRO A 234 -14.91 -6.75 -19.21
N LYS A 235 -16.16 -6.95 -18.73
CA LYS A 235 -17.22 -7.62 -19.49
C LYS A 235 -17.92 -6.70 -20.47
N ASP A 236 -18.14 -5.44 -20.07
CA ASP A 236 -18.95 -4.48 -20.81
C ASP A 236 -18.32 -3.09 -20.94
N GLY A 237 -17.13 -2.88 -20.34
CA GLY A 237 -16.41 -1.61 -20.34
C GLY A 237 -17.03 -0.53 -19.45
N SER A 238 -18.07 -0.84 -18.66
CA SER A 238 -18.74 0.15 -17.80
C SER A 238 -17.82 0.68 -16.73
N ALA A 239 -17.79 2.02 -16.56
CA ALA A 239 -17.01 2.68 -15.55
C ALA A 239 -17.60 2.45 -14.13
N VAL A 240 -16.74 2.36 -13.11
CA VAL A 240 -17.11 2.23 -11.71
C VAL A 240 -16.95 3.58 -11.03
N GLY A 241 -18.05 4.34 -10.93
CA GLY A 241 -18.03 5.75 -10.57
C GLY A 241 -17.71 6.06 -9.10
N ASN A 242 -17.79 5.07 -8.21
CA ASN A 242 -17.44 5.21 -6.79
C ASN A 242 -16.03 4.71 -6.45
N PHE A 243 -15.17 4.50 -7.46
CA PHE A 243 -13.78 4.14 -7.31
C PHE A 243 -12.85 5.28 -7.71
N THR A 244 -11.84 5.54 -6.92
CA THR A 244 -10.77 6.48 -7.23
C THR A 244 -9.42 5.79 -7.02
N ARG A 245 -8.46 6.06 -7.90
CA ARG A 245 -7.05 5.67 -7.72
C ARG A 245 -6.23 6.90 -7.35
N VAL A 246 -5.32 6.69 -6.40
CA VAL A 246 -4.14 7.52 -6.17
C VAL A 246 -2.92 6.67 -6.41
N GLU A 247 -2.14 7.01 -7.42
CA GLU A 247 -0.78 6.52 -7.58
C GLU A 247 0.18 7.58 -7.05
N THR A 248 1.04 7.18 -6.13
CA THR A 248 1.93 8.09 -5.41
C THR A 248 3.13 8.51 -6.26
N PHE A 249 3.91 9.47 -5.75
CA PHE A 249 5.16 9.85 -6.39
C PHE A 249 6.20 8.75 -6.25
N GLY A 250 7.09 8.66 -7.22
CA GLY A 250 8.24 7.77 -7.21
C GLY A 250 9.45 8.37 -7.92
N SER A 251 10.62 7.79 -7.68
CA SER A 251 11.89 8.26 -8.23
C SER A 251 11.84 8.48 -9.76
N PRO A 252 12.38 9.58 -10.30
CA PRO A 252 13.19 10.60 -9.61
C PRO A 252 12.36 11.72 -8.95
N PHE A 253 11.06 11.68 -9.02
CA PHE A 253 10.18 12.72 -8.47
C PHE A 253 9.72 12.33 -7.08
N MET A 254 10.07 13.13 -6.08
CA MET A 254 9.59 12.97 -4.72
C MET A 254 8.35 13.82 -4.46
N GLY A 255 7.53 13.35 -3.55
CA GLY A 255 6.35 14.07 -3.11
C GLY A 255 5.48 13.17 -2.24
N TRP A 256 4.36 13.71 -1.83
CA TRP A 256 3.34 12.99 -1.09
C TRP A 256 1.96 13.41 -1.55
N VAL A 257 0.94 12.65 -1.19
CA VAL A 257 -0.44 12.97 -1.55
C VAL A 257 -1.22 13.22 -0.27
N LYS A 258 -1.76 14.42 -0.14
CA LYS A 258 -2.71 14.77 0.91
C LYS A 258 -4.11 14.35 0.48
N VAL A 259 -4.78 13.58 1.32
CA VAL A 259 -6.18 13.19 1.08
C VAL A 259 -7.05 13.81 2.16
N ASP A 260 -7.83 14.81 1.77
CA ASP A 260 -8.88 15.35 2.62
C ASP A 260 -10.13 14.47 2.53
N VAL A 261 -10.63 14.02 3.67
CA VAL A 261 -11.89 13.27 3.78
C VAL A 261 -13.01 14.24 4.13
N ARG A 262 -14.10 14.22 3.35
CA ARG A 262 -15.26 15.10 3.51
C ARG A 262 -16.53 14.28 3.79
N PRO A 263 -16.79 13.92 5.06
CA PRO A 263 -17.99 13.14 5.42
C PRO A 263 -19.28 13.77 4.89
N GLY A 264 -20.18 12.93 4.39
CA GLY A 264 -21.45 13.36 3.78
C GLY A 264 -21.32 14.01 2.41
N SER A 265 -20.13 14.01 1.78
CA SER A 265 -19.91 14.65 0.46
C SER A 265 -19.60 13.64 -0.63
N THR A 266 -19.92 14.03 -1.87
CA THR A 266 -19.48 13.33 -3.08
C THR A 266 -18.66 14.32 -3.94
N PRO A 267 -17.34 14.10 -4.17
CA PRO A 267 -16.55 13.00 -3.67
C PRO A 267 -16.21 13.11 -2.17
N LEU A 268 -16.15 11.94 -1.50
CA LEU A 268 -15.70 11.81 -0.10
C LEU A 268 -14.21 12.09 0.03
N PHE A 269 -13.41 11.56 -0.89
CA PHE A 269 -11.96 11.70 -0.93
C PHE A 269 -11.55 12.82 -1.88
N ARG A 270 -10.69 13.72 -1.40
CA ARG A 270 -10.11 14.81 -2.19
C ARG A 270 -8.58 14.72 -2.11
N PRO A 271 -7.98 13.89 -2.94
CA PRO A 271 -6.52 13.77 -3.00
C PRO A 271 -5.91 14.98 -3.71
N THR A 272 -4.75 15.42 -3.22
CA THR A 272 -3.96 16.53 -3.80
C THR A 272 -2.48 16.18 -3.72
N GLY A 273 -1.80 16.16 -4.86
CA GLY A 273 -0.36 15.93 -4.93
C GLY A 273 0.43 17.10 -4.36
N GLN A 274 1.44 16.79 -3.58
CA GLN A 274 2.41 17.71 -3.00
C GLN A 274 3.80 17.31 -3.51
N ALA A 275 4.24 17.93 -4.60
CA ALA A 275 5.57 17.67 -5.15
C ALA A 275 6.65 18.28 -4.24
N TYR A 276 7.62 17.48 -3.85
CA TYR A 276 8.79 17.95 -3.11
C TYR A 276 9.87 18.45 -4.07
N SER A 277 10.36 19.64 -3.82
CA SER A 277 11.51 20.19 -4.52
C SER A 277 12.60 20.53 -3.51
N PRO A 278 13.79 19.89 -3.60
CA PRO A 278 14.92 20.25 -2.73
C PRO A 278 15.22 21.73 -2.81
N LYS A 279 15.43 22.37 -1.66
CA LYS A 279 15.90 23.76 -1.66
C LYS A 279 17.28 23.80 -2.31
N THR A 280 17.46 24.69 -3.29
CA THR A 280 18.77 24.90 -3.95
C THR A 280 19.76 25.40 -2.91
N GLY A 281 20.73 24.55 -2.53
CA GLY A 281 21.80 24.90 -1.58
C GLY A 281 22.06 23.90 -0.46
N GLU A 282 21.40 22.73 -0.45
CA GLU A 282 21.75 21.61 0.44
C GLU A 282 22.38 20.44 -0.30
#